data_4229f6e10424aa11c6861492dc181328
#
_entry.id   4229f6e10424aa11c6861492dc181328
#
_cell.length_a   1.000
_cell.length_b   1.000
_cell.length_c   1.000
_cell.angle_alpha   90.00
_cell.angle_beta   90.00
_cell.angle_gamma   90.00
#
_symmetry.space_group_name_H-M   'P 1'
#
loop_
_entity.id
_entity.type
_entity.pdbx_description
1 polymer ?
#
loop_
_entity_poly.entity_id
_entity_poly.type
_entity_poly.pdbx_seq_one_letter_code
_entity_poly.pdbx_strand_id
1 'polypeptide(L)'
;MDLGIRGRTAAVAAGSAGLGLGTVKALAAEGVRLAICGRDASKLQIAVDSIDGEIIAIEADLASPASAREFVEQAITSLGQLDILVTNAGGPPPGTFENTDLDAYQAAFDMNCRSMIEMCRTAIPAMRERGWGRVCSITSVGVKQPIEFLMASSVARAGLTSFLKITAREVAGDGVTVNSAQPGTHWTDRVAKIVPDRETAASSVPARITGDADDFGAAVAFLCSEQAKFITGTGLLIDGGQASGLLD
;
A
#
# COMPACT_ATOMS: atom_id res chain seq x y z
N MET A 1 -11.47 16.40 -9.26
CA MET A 1 -11.36 15.65 -10.54
C MET A 1 -12.19 14.39 -10.36
N ASP A 2 -13.03 14.04 -11.31
CA ASP A 2 -13.73 12.75 -11.28
C ASP A 2 -12.73 11.66 -11.69
N LEU A 3 -12.47 10.71 -10.82
CA LEU A 3 -11.52 9.61 -11.06
C LEU A 3 -12.13 8.44 -11.85
N GLY A 4 -13.44 8.49 -12.18
CA GLY A 4 -14.14 7.47 -12.95
C GLY A 4 -14.25 6.10 -12.27
N ILE A 5 -14.13 6.04 -10.94
CA ILE A 5 -14.15 4.79 -10.15
C ILE A 5 -15.35 4.65 -9.21
N ARG A 6 -16.34 5.53 -9.31
CA ARG A 6 -17.57 5.42 -8.53
C ARG A 6 -18.27 4.08 -8.75
N GLY A 7 -18.68 3.44 -7.67
CA GLY A 7 -19.34 2.13 -7.68
C GLY A 7 -18.39 0.95 -7.89
N ARG A 8 -17.09 1.16 -8.11
CA ARG A 8 -16.06 0.11 -8.08
C ARG A 8 -15.91 -0.46 -6.68
N THR A 9 -15.26 -1.61 -6.59
CA THR A 9 -14.97 -2.29 -5.32
C THR A 9 -13.47 -2.33 -5.06
N ALA A 10 -13.07 -2.10 -3.81
CA ALA A 10 -11.65 -2.11 -3.44
C ALA A 10 -11.37 -2.88 -2.14
N ALA A 11 -10.23 -3.58 -2.11
CA ALA A 11 -9.64 -4.11 -0.89
C ALA A 11 -8.39 -3.28 -0.53
N VAL A 12 -8.35 -2.73 0.69
CA VAL A 12 -7.22 -1.96 1.20
C VAL A 12 -6.61 -2.66 2.41
N ALA A 13 -5.44 -3.22 2.22
CA ALA A 13 -4.69 -3.91 3.27
C ALA A 13 -4.13 -2.91 4.29
N ALA A 14 -4.15 -3.27 5.59
CA ALA A 14 -3.74 -2.40 6.71
C ALA A 14 -4.42 -1.01 6.64
N GLY A 15 -5.74 -1.01 6.39
CA GLY A 15 -6.55 0.19 6.14
C GLY A 15 -7.01 0.93 7.40
N SER A 16 -6.70 0.45 8.61
CA SER A 16 -7.21 1.02 9.86
C SER A 16 -6.42 2.20 10.41
N ALA A 17 -5.27 2.55 9.83
CA ALA A 17 -4.43 3.64 10.30
C ALA A 17 -3.46 4.16 9.22
N GLY A 18 -2.87 5.33 9.45
CA GLY A 18 -1.79 5.89 8.64
C GLY A 18 -2.11 5.97 7.15
N LEU A 19 -1.14 5.62 6.30
CA LEU A 19 -1.27 5.74 4.84
C LEU A 19 -2.39 4.86 4.26
N GLY A 20 -2.62 3.68 4.86
CA GLY A 20 -3.76 2.82 4.49
C GLY A 20 -5.09 3.51 4.74
N LEU A 21 -5.26 4.14 5.91
CA LEU A 21 -6.49 4.87 6.25
C LEU A 21 -6.71 6.09 5.33
N GLY A 22 -5.64 6.87 5.05
CA GLY A 22 -5.73 7.97 4.08
C GLY A 22 -6.19 7.47 2.70
N THR A 23 -5.69 6.30 2.28
CA THR A 23 -6.13 5.66 1.03
C THR A 23 -7.60 5.24 1.06
N VAL A 24 -8.05 4.67 2.18
CA VAL A 24 -9.48 4.31 2.38
C VAL A 24 -10.37 5.53 2.25
N LYS A 25 -10.03 6.63 2.94
CA LYS A 25 -10.78 7.90 2.85
C LYS A 25 -10.86 8.43 1.43
N ALA A 26 -9.74 8.45 0.71
CA ALA A 26 -9.69 8.95 -0.66
C ALA A 26 -10.55 8.12 -1.62
N LEU A 27 -10.49 6.78 -1.53
CA LEU A 27 -11.33 5.89 -2.34
C LEU A 27 -12.81 5.98 -1.96
N ALA A 28 -13.14 6.08 -0.66
CA ALA A 28 -14.52 6.25 -0.20
C ALA A 28 -15.13 7.57 -0.73
N ALA A 29 -14.38 8.68 -0.71
CA ALA A 29 -14.82 9.96 -1.25
C ALA A 29 -15.16 9.90 -2.75
N GLU A 30 -14.51 9.02 -3.50
CA GLU A 30 -14.82 8.73 -4.91
C GLU A 30 -16.03 7.78 -5.08
N GLY A 31 -16.65 7.31 -3.99
CA GLY A 31 -17.80 6.42 -4.01
C GLY A 31 -17.45 4.96 -4.32
N VAL A 32 -16.26 4.53 -3.94
CA VAL A 32 -15.80 3.12 -4.01
C VAL A 32 -16.34 2.36 -2.80
N ARG A 33 -16.81 1.13 -2.99
CA ARG A 33 -17.19 0.19 -1.93
C ARG A 33 -15.94 -0.55 -1.44
N LEU A 34 -15.71 -0.62 -0.14
CA LEU A 34 -14.42 -0.98 0.42
C LEU A 34 -14.48 -2.20 1.35
N ALA A 35 -13.46 -3.05 1.28
CA ALA A 35 -13.10 -3.95 2.35
C ALA A 35 -11.71 -3.55 2.88
N ILE A 36 -11.58 -3.41 4.19
CA ILE A 36 -10.32 -3.02 4.83
C ILE A 36 -9.89 -4.06 5.84
N CYS A 37 -8.58 -4.22 6.05
CA CYS A 37 -8.12 -5.11 7.11
C CYS A 37 -7.13 -4.46 8.08
N GLY A 38 -7.02 -5.12 9.23
CA GLY A 38 -6.10 -4.81 10.32
C GLY A 38 -6.16 -5.88 11.39
N ARG A 39 -5.23 -5.84 12.36
CA ARG A 39 -5.13 -6.85 13.44
C ARG A 39 -5.96 -6.50 14.68
N ASP A 40 -6.44 -5.28 14.76
CA ASP A 40 -7.15 -4.74 15.93
C ASP A 40 -8.56 -4.38 15.50
N ALA A 41 -9.52 -5.22 15.92
CA ALA A 41 -10.93 -5.05 15.61
C ALA A 41 -11.50 -3.69 16.05
N SER A 42 -11.04 -3.16 17.21
CA SER A 42 -11.50 -1.89 17.72
C SER A 42 -11.02 -0.72 16.83
N LYS A 43 -9.77 -0.75 16.38
CA LYS A 43 -9.24 0.25 15.44
C LYS A 43 -9.88 0.16 14.07
N LEU A 44 -10.18 -1.05 13.60
CA LEU A 44 -10.93 -1.26 12.37
C LEU A 44 -12.31 -0.63 12.46
N GLN A 45 -13.04 -0.87 13.55
CA GLN A 45 -14.38 -0.29 13.75
C GLN A 45 -14.34 1.24 13.81
N ILE A 46 -13.36 1.81 14.54
CA ILE A 46 -13.16 3.27 14.59
C ILE A 46 -12.90 3.84 13.18
N ALA A 47 -12.09 3.14 12.37
CA ALA A 47 -11.82 3.57 11.00
C ALA A 47 -13.09 3.55 10.13
N VAL A 48 -13.89 2.48 10.22
CA VAL A 48 -15.17 2.36 9.52
C VAL A 48 -16.12 3.47 9.92
N ASP A 49 -16.30 3.69 11.23
CA ASP A 49 -17.24 4.70 11.76
C ASP A 49 -16.83 6.15 11.42
N SER A 50 -15.56 6.37 11.08
CA SER A 50 -15.03 7.69 10.77
C SER A 50 -15.17 8.11 9.30
N ILE A 51 -15.70 7.24 8.43
CA ILE A 51 -15.72 7.46 6.99
C ILE A 51 -17.11 7.18 6.45
N ASP A 52 -17.65 8.12 5.67
CA ASP A 52 -18.92 7.92 4.97
C ASP A 52 -18.72 6.95 3.79
N GLY A 53 -19.52 5.88 3.73
CA GLY A 53 -19.48 4.92 2.64
C GLY A 53 -19.75 3.48 3.06
N GLU A 54 -19.77 2.56 2.09
CA GLU A 54 -19.90 1.13 2.34
C GLU A 54 -18.52 0.53 2.60
N ILE A 55 -18.18 0.29 3.86
CA ILE A 55 -16.88 -0.22 4.29
C ILE A 55 -17.05 -1.47 5.15
N ILE A 56 -16.42 -2.55 4.75
CA ILE A 56 -16.41 -3.84 5.45
C ILE A 56 -15.08 -4.00 6.19
N ALA A 57 -15.13 -4.24 7.48
CA ALA A 57 -13.98 -4.55 8.31
C ALA A 57 -13.69 -6.05 8.31
N ILE A 58 -12.46 -6.44 8.05
CA ILE A 58 -11.99 -7.84 8.08
C ILE A 58 -10.76 -7.89 8.99
N GLU A 59 -10.82 -8.70 10.05
CA GLU A 59 -9.64 -8.92 10.90
C GLU A 59 -8.65 -9.84 10.20
N ALA A 60 -7.40 -9.38 10.00
CA ALA A 60 -6.35 -10.16 9.36
C ALA A 60 -4.96 -9.75 9.84
N ASP A 61 -4.08 -10.72 10.05
CA ASP A 61 -2.64 -10.49 10.31
C ASP A 61 -1.83 -10.70 9.02
N LEU A 62 -1.38 -9.60 8.46
CA LEU A 62 -0.60 -9.59 7.22
C LEU A 62 0.87 -10.07 7.39
N ALA A 63 1.28 -10.46 8.59
CA ALA A 63 2.53 -11.19 8.79
C ALA A 63 2.45 -12.62 8.21
N SER A 64 1.25 -13.17 8.00
CA SER A 64 1.01 -14.46 7.38
C SER A 64 0.54 -14.32 5.93
N PRO A 65 1.26 -14.87 4.93
CA PRO A 65 0.79 -14.89 3.55
C PRO A 65 -0.56 -15.61 3.37
N ALA A 66 -0.85 -16.62 4.17
CA ALA A 66 -2.14 -17.31 4.15
C ALA A 66 -3.28 -16.38 4.59
N SER A 67 -3.09 -15.65 5.70
CA SER A 67 -4.08 -14.67 6.18
C SER A 67 -4.27 -13.50 5.19
N ALA A 68 -3.22 -13.09 4.50
CA ALA A 68 -3.30 -12.08 3.44
C ALA A 68 -4.15 -12.55 2.24
N ARG A 69 -4.04 -13.84 1.86
CA ARG A 69 -4.90 -14.45 0.85
C ARG A 69 -6.35 -14.49 1.32
N GLU A 70 -6.61 -14.99 2.52
CA GLU A 70 -7.94 -15.08 3.11
C GLU A 70 -8.64 -13.73 3.20
N PHE A 71 -7.90 -12.65 3.50
CA PHE A 71 -8.42 -11.29 3.46
C PHE A 71 -8.99 -10.94 2.08
N VAL A 72 -8.24 -11.21 1.00
CA VAL A 72 -8.70 -10.90 -0.36
C VAL A 72 -9.89 -11.78 -0.76
N GLU A 73 -9.89 -13.06 -0.41
CA GLU A 73 -11.00 -13.98 -0.67
C GLU A 73 -12.28 -13.53 0.04
N GLN A 74 -12.19 -13.09 1.30
CA GLN A 74 -13.31 -12.54 2.06
C GLN A 74 -13.80 -11.22 1.47
N ALA A 75 -12.87 -10.33 1.04
CA ALA A 75 -13.21 -9.08 0.38
C ALA A 75 -13.99 -9.33 -0.92
N ILE A 76 -13.54 -10.28 -1.76
CA ILE A 76 -14.24 -10.68 -2.99
C ILE A 76 -15.64 -11.22 -2.67
N THR A 77 -15.75 -12.09 -1.68
CA THR A 77 -17.03 -12.68 -1.28
C THR A 77 -18.02 -11.62 -0.79
N SER A 78 -17.55 -10.68 0.03
CA SER A 78 -18.41 -9.66 0.65
C SER A 78 -18.80 -8.55 -0.32
N LEU A 79 -17.92 -8.18 -1.25
CA LEU A 79 -18.17 -7.12 -2.25
C LEU A 79 -18.78 -7.64 -3.56
N GLY A 80 -18.77 -8.97 -3.78
CA GLY A 80 -19.23 -9.64 -5.00
C GLY A 80 -18.16 -9.72 -6.09
N GLN A 81 -17.25 -8.75 -6.14
CA GLN A 81 -16.06 -8.72 -7.03
C GLN A 81 -14.99 -7.81 -6.42
N LEU A 82 -13.81 -7.81 -7.02
CA LEU A 82 -12.73 -6.90 -6.62
C LEU A 82 -12.12 -6.23 -7.84
N ASP A 83 -12.27 -4.90 -7.94
CA ASP A 83 -11.76 -4.09 -9.04
C ASP A 83 -10.40 -3.45 -8.69
N ILE A 84 -10.22 -3.04 -7.44
CA ILE A 84 -9.04 -2.34 -6.96
C ILE A 84 -8.44 -3.12 -5.78
N LEU A 85 -7.14 -3.35 -5.84
CA LEU A 85 -6.37 -3.91 -4.72
C LEU A 85 -5.28 -2.93 -4.30
N VAL A 86 -5.34 -2.47 -3.05
CA VAL A 86 -4.24 -1.73 -2.44
C VAL A 86 -3.53 -2.63 -1.43
N THR A 87 -2.35 -3.12 -1.80
CA THR A 87 -1.53 -3.90 -0.88
C THR A 87 -0.70 -2.98 0.01
N ASN A 88 -0.70 -3.29 1.30
CA ASN A 88 0.02 -2.57 2.32
C ASN A 88 0.25 -3.50 3.51
N ALA A 89 1.24 -3.22 4.34
CA ALA A 89 1.45 -3.90 5.61
C ALA A 89 2.21 -2.99 6.57
N GLY A 90 2.26 -3.38 7.83
CA GLY A 90 3.16 -2.77 8.81
C GLY A 90 4.62 -2.87 8.34
N GLY A 91 5.50 -2.07 8.92
CA GLY A 91 6.92 -2.23 8.67
C GLY A 91 7.58 -3.09 9.77
N PRO A 92 8.62 -3.86 9.43
CA PRO A 92 9.42 -4.56 10.43
C PRO A 92 10.12 -3.57 11.38
N PRO A 93 10.63 -4.05 12.52
CA PRO A 93 11.45 -3.23 13.41
C PRO A 93 12.65 -2.62 12.67
N PRO A 94 13.15 -1.45 13.11
CA PRO A 94 14.43 -0.92 12.62
C PRO A 94 15.58 -1.89 12.90
N GLY A 95 16.56 -1.92 11.98
CA GLY A 95 17.76 -2.72 12.12
C GLY A 95 18.81 -2.34 11.09
N THR A 96 20.07 -2.52 11.46
CA THR A 96 21.25 -2.28 10.63
C THR A 96 21.91 -3.62 10.24
N PHE A 97 22.99 -3.58 9.47
CA PHE A 97 23.76 -4.79 9.13
C PHE A 97 24.22 -5.57 10.39
N GLU A 98 24.61 -4.88 11.44
CA GLU A 98 25.17 -5.51 12.64
C GLU A 98 24.12 -6.20 13.52
N ASN A 99 22.86 -5.70 13.52
CA ASN A 99 21.85 -6.13 14.48
C ASN A 99 20.58 -6.71 13.84
N THR A 100 20.58 -6.97 12.52
CA THR A 100 19.48 -7.63 11.83
C THR A 100 19.82 -9.10 11.59
N ASP A 101 19.18 -9.99 12.33
CA ASP A 101 19.34 -11.44 12.17
C ASP A 101 18.53 -12.00 10.99
N LEU A 102 18.77 -13.27 10.64
CA LEU A 102 18.09 -13.93 9.51
C LEU A 102 16.58 -14.09 9.74
N ASP A 103 16.14 -14.26 10.98
CA ASP A 103 14.71 -14.38 11.30
C ASP A 103 13.98 -13.06 11.07
N ALA A 104 14.64 -11.92 11.34
CA ALA A 104 14.11 -10.60 11.02
C ALA A 104 13.93 -10.40 9.50
N TYR A 105 14.85 -10.90 8.68
CA TYR A 105 14.68 -10.91 7.22
C TYR A 105 13.52 -11.79 6.79
N GLN A 106 13.40 -13.00 7.33
CA GLN A 106 12.29 -13.91 7.02
C GLN A 106 10.94 -13.25 7.36
N ALA A 107 10.80 -12.70 8.56
CA ALA A 107 9.58 -12.01 8.99
C ALA A 107 9.25 -10.79 8.11
N ALA A 108 10.27 -10.02 7.71
CA ALA A 108 10.10 -8.90 6.80
C ALA A 108 9.65 -9.35 5.40
N PHE A 109 10.22 -10.44 4.88
CA PHE A 109 9.81 -11.02 3.59
C PHE A 109 8.39 -11.54 3.65
N ASP A 110 7.99 -12.24 4.71
CA ASP A 110 6.63 -12.75 4.84
C ASP A 110 5.62 -11.60 4.86
N MET A 111 5.86 -10.55 5.66
CA MET A 111 4.96 -9.42 5.82
C MET A 111 4.96 -8.46 4.60
N ASN A 112 6.14 -8.08 4.08
CA ASN A 112 6.28 -6.97 3.13
C ASN A 112 6.55 -7.41 1.68
N CYS A 113 6.63 -8.72 1.43
CA CYS A 113 6.82 -9.29 0.10
C CYS A 113 5.81 -10.39 -0.18
N ARG A 114 5.90 -11.53 0.51
CA ARG A 114 5.10 -12.72 0.22
C ARG A 114 3.60 -12.50 0.44
N SER A 115 3.20 -11.84 1.53
CA SER A 115 1.79 -11.50 1.77
C SER A 115 1.22 -10.62 0.67
N MET A 116 1.99 -9.63 0.18
CA MET A 116 1.55 -8.77 -0.91
C MET A 116 1.49 -9.51 -2.26
N ILE A 117 2.43 -10.44 -2.50
CA ILE A 117 2.39 -11.34 -3.67
C ILE A 117 1.13 -12.21 -3.63
N GLU A 118 0.81 -12.82 -2.49
CA GLU A 118 -0.40 -13.66 -2.36
C GLU A 118 -1.69 -12.85 -2.59
N MET A 119 -1.79 -11.62 -2.06
CA MET A 119 -2.93 -10.75 -2.35
C MET A 119 -3.07 -10.48 -3.87
N CYS A 120 -1.97 -10.18 -4.55
CA CYS A 120 -1.96 -9.97 -6.00
C CYS A 120 -2.38 -11.24 -6.76
N ARG A 121 -1.85 -12.41 -6.37
CA ARG A 121 -2.17 -13.70 -7.00
C ARG A 121 -3.64 -14.08 -6.84
N THR A 122 -4.27 -13.67 -5.75
CA THR A 122 -5.68 -13.93 -5.48
C THR A 122 -6.58 -12.99 -6.27
N ALA A 123 -6.23 -11.71 -6.39
CA ALA A 123 -7.09 -10.71 -7.02
C ALA A 123 -6.95 -10.62 -8.55
N ILE A 124 -5.73 -10.67 -9.07
CA ILE A 124 -5.43 -10.36 -10.47
C ILE A 124 -6.13 -11.30 -11.47
N PRO A 125 -6.22 -12.63 -11.27
CA PRO A 125 -6.84 -13.52 -12.26
C PRO A 125 -8.26 -13.08 -12.66
N ALA A 126 -9.12 -12.80 -11.70
CA ALA A 126 -10.49 -12.34 -11.99
C ALA A 126 -10.54 -10.92 -12.56
N MET A 127 -9.58 -10.05 -12.25
CA MET A 127 -9.45 -8.73 -12.89
C MET A 127 -9.12 -8.87 -14.38
N ARG A 128 -8.20 -9.78 -14.74
CA ARG A 128 -7.84 -10.09 -16.13
C ARG A 128 -9.03 -10.59 -16.93
N GLU A 129 -9.80 -11.54 -16.37
CA GLU A 129 -11.00 -12.09 -17.02
C GLU A 129 -12.05 -11.01 -17.32
N ARG A 130 -12.17 -9.98 -16.46
CA ARG A 130 -13.10 -8.87 -16.66
C ARG A 130 -12.54 -7.74 -17.54
N GLY A 131 -11.26 -7.80 -17.92
CA GLY A 131 -10.60 -6.75 -18.71
C GLY A 131 -10.40 -5.43 -17.96
N TRP A 132 -10.46 -5.44 -16.63
CA TRP A 132 -10.26 -4.25 -15.79
C TRP A 132 -9.73 -4.59 -14.40
N GLY A 133 -8.70 -3.92 -13.99
CA GLY A 133 -8.16 -4.02 -12.64
C GLY A 133 -7.15 -2.93 -12.32
N ARG A 134 -7.05 -2.55 -11.04
CA ARG A 134 -6.05 -1.61 -10.53
C ARG A 134 -5.40 -2.19 -9.29
N VAL A 135 -4.09 -2.36 -9.36
CA VAL A 135 -3.27 -2.79 -8.22
C VAL A 135 -2.29 -1.66 -7.87
N CYS A 136 -2.33 -1.20 -6.64
CA CYS A 136 -1.37 -0.23 -6.11
C CYS A 136 -0.76 -0.77 -4.81
N SER A 137 0.56 -0.96 -4.79
CA SER A 137 1.27 -1.41 -3.59
C SER A 137 1.89 -0.23 -2.85
N ILE A 138 1.58 -0.06 -1.57
CA ILE A 138 2.27 0.92 -0.72
C ILE A 138 3.61 0.32 -0.30
N THR A 139 4.68 0.82 -0.89
CA THR A 139 6.04 0.32 -0.64
C THR A 139 6.85 1.29 0.22
N SER A 140 7.89 1.92 -0.29
CA SER A 140 8.75 2.86 0.43
C SER A 140 9.68 3.59 -0.55
N VAL A 141 10.10 4.81 -0.24
CA VAL A 141 11.26 5.46 -0.85
C VAL A 141 12.52 4.58 -0.75
N GLY A 142 12.59 3.71 0.29
CA GLY A 142 13.70 2.78 0.49
C GLY A 142 13.94 1.75 -0.62
N VAL A 143 12.99 1.61 -1.58
CA VAL A 143 13.20 0.75 -2.77
C VAL A 143 14.01 1.47 -3.86
N LYS A 144 14.06 2.80 -3.82
CA LYS A 144 14.89 3.63 -4.71
C LYS A 144 16.19 4.05 -4.04
N GLN A 145 16.09 4.45 -2.78
CA GLN A 145 17.22 4.87 -1.97
C GLN A 145 17.17 4.11 -0.63
N PRO A 146 17.96 3.03 -0.47
CA PRO A 146 17.98 2.22 0.74
C PRO A 146 18.19 3.06 2.00
N ILE A 147 17.44 2.75 3.05
CA ILE A 147 17.48 3.44 4.33
C ILE A 147 18.30 2.59 5.31
N GLU A 148 19.44 3.11 5.78
CA GLU A 148 20.45 2.36 6.55
C GLU A 148 19.89 1.60 7.75
N PHE A 149 18.97 2.20 8.50
CA PHE A 149 18.37 1.59 9.69
C PHE A 149 17.08 0.80 9.41
N LEU A 150 16.72 0.57 8.14
CA LEU A 150 15.57 -0.22 7.72
C LEU A 150 15.98 -1.40 6.80
N MET A 151 17.06 -2.08 7.15
CA MET A 151 17.71 -3.10 6.33
C MET A 151 16.72 -4.17 5.84
N ALA A 152 16.07 -4.90 6.73
CA ALA A 152 15.16 -5.99 6.37
C ALA A 152 13.95 -5.48 5.54
N SER A 153 13.43 -4.28 5.87
CA SER A 153 12.35 -3.66 5.12
C SER A 153 12.76 -3.32 3.68
N SER A 154 13.94 -2.73 3.50
CA SER A 154 14.46 -2.34 2.18
C SER A 154 14.65 -3.56 1.29
N VAL A 155 15.24 -4.62 1.81
CA VAL A 155 15.45 -5.90 1.07
C VAL A 155 14.12 -6.53 0.65
N ALA A 156 13.16 -6.66 1.57
CA ALA A 156 11.86 -7.27 1.28
C ALA A 156 11.06 -6.46 0.24
N ARG A 157 11.04 -5.13 0.38
CA ARG A 157 10.29 -4.25 -0.53
C ARG A 157 10.94 -4.11 -1.91
N ALA A 158 12.28 -4.22 -2.01
CA ALA A 158 12.97 -4.29 -3.29
C ALA A 158 12.55 -5.56 -4.06
N GLY A 159 12.49 -6.71 -3.39
CA GLY A 159 11.97 -7.96 -3.96
C GLY A 159 10.52 -7.83 -4.46
N LEU A 160 9.66 -7.23 -3.64
CA LEU A 160 8.28 -6.93 -4.05
C LEU A 160 8.24 -6.02 -5.28
N THR A 161 9.06 -4.96 -5.32
CA THR A 161 9.08 -4.01 -6.44
C THR A 161 9.43 -4.70 -7.76
N SER A 162 10.37 -5.64 -7.73
CA SER A 162 10.69 -6.48 -8.90
C SER A 162 9.50 -7.32 -9.34
N PHE A 163 8.81 -8.00 -8.41
CA PHE A 163 7.59 -8.75 -8.70
C PHE A 163 6.52 -7.87 -9.35
N LEU A 164 6.23 -6.70 -8.78
CA LEU A 164 5.23 -5.77 -9.30
C LEU A 164 5.57 -5.33 -10.74
N LYS A 165 6.83 -5.04 -11.03
CA LYS A 165 7.29 -4.64 -12.36
C LYS A 165 7.09 -5.74 -13.42
N ILE A 166 7.40 -6.97 -13.06
CA ILE A 166 7.22 -8.13 -13.96
C ILE A 166 5.73 -8.38 -14.19
N THR A 167 4.93 -8.42 -13.11
CA THR A 167 3.49 -8.62 -13.17
C THR A 167 2.79 -7.55 -14.01
N ALA A 168 3.17 -6.28 -13.84
CA ALA A 168 2.62 -5.17 -14.62
C ALA A 168 2.75 -5.40 -16.14
N ARG A 169 3.90 -5.88 -16.59
CA ARG A 169 4.16 -6.17 -18.00
C ARG A 169 3.35 -7.35 -18.53
N GLU A 170 3.15 -8.35 -17.68
CA GLU A 170 2.40 -9.55 -18.05
C GLU A 170 0.91 -9.27 -18.21
N VAL A 171 0.31 -8.46 -17.33
CA VAL A 171 -1.15 -8.26 -17.26
C VAL A 171 -1.66 -7.01 -17.96
N ALA A 172 -0.77 -6.16 -18.47
CA ALA A 172 -1.15 -4.87 -19.07
C ALA A 172 -2.11 -5.03 -20.26
N GLY A 173 -1.91 -6.06 -21.08
CA GLY A 173 -2.77 -6.39 -22.24
C GLY A 173 -4.20 -6.79 -21.86
N ASP A 174 -4.41 -7.18 -20.59
CA ASP A 174 -5.70 -7.61 -20.05
C ASP A 174 -6.44 -6.45 -19.31
N GLY A 175 -6.01 -5.20 -19.51
CA GLY A 175 -6.63 -4.03 -18.90
C GLY A 175 -6.35 -3.85 -17.41
N VAL A 176 -5.34 -4.54 -16.87
CA VAL A 176 -4.92 -4.44 -15.46
C VAL A 176 -3.66 -3.61 -15.35
N THR A 177 -3.68 -2.58 -14.48
CA THR A 177 -2.47 -1.84 -14.12
C THR A 177 -1.94 -2.26 -12.76
N VAL A 178 -0.61 -2.33 -12.63
CA VAL A 178 0.07 -2.67 -11.38
C VAL A 178 1.16 -1.63 -11.13
N ASN A 179 1.00 -0.85 -10.06
CA ASN A 179 1.89 0.24 -9.70
C ASN A 179 2.27 0.17 -8.21
N SER A 180 3.24 0.97 -7.80
CA SER A 180 3.52 1.20 -6.38
C SER A 180 3.55 2.69 -6.05
N ALA A 181 3.00 3.05 -4.88
CA ALA A 181 3.18 4.33 -4.25
C ALA A 181 4.31 4.21 -3.23
N GLN A 182 5.30 5.10 -3.31
CA GLN A 182 6.56 5.02 -2.57
C GLN A 182 6.66 6.21 -1.60
N PRO A 183 6.14 6.06 -0.37
CA PRO A 183 6.18 7.13 0.61
C PRO A 183 7.60 7.43 1.08
N GLY A 184 7.93 8.72 1.19
CA GLY A 184 8.97 9.22 2.06
C GLY A 184 8.48 9.42 3.48
N THR A 185 8.97 10.45 4.16
CA THR A 185 8.61 10.77 5.54
C THR A 185 7.20 11.38 5.61
N HIS A 186 6.22 10.55 5.94
CA HIS A 186 4.84 10.96 6.23
C HIS A 186 4.58 10.92 7.73
N TRP A 187 3.95 11.96 8.27
CA TRP A 187 3.64 12.01 9.70
C TRP A 187 2.51 11.04 10.04
N THR A 188 2.86 9.93 10.65
CA THR A 188 1.97 8.86 11.08
C THR A 188 2.36 8.41 12.48
N ASP A 189 1.50 7.67 13.18
CA ASP A 189 1.80 7.09 14.49
C ASP A 189 3.10 6.25 14.51
N ARG A 190 3.46 5.68 13.37
CA ARG A 190 4.71 4.94 13.23
C ARG A 190 5.92 5.87 13.27
N VAL A 191 5.89 6.97 12.54
CA VAL A 191 6.99 7.95 12.50
C VAL A 191 7.10 8.66 13.83
N ALA A 192 5.99 9.00 14.47
CA ALA A 192 5.94 9.60 15.80
C ALA A 192 6.55 8.73 16.93
N LYS A 193 6.70 7.41 16.71
CA LYS A 193 7.41 6.51 17.63
C LYS A 193 8.94 6.50 17.45
N ILE A 194 9.42 7.00 16.32
CA ILE A 194 10.84 6.94 15.93
C ILE A 194 11.48 8.34 16.01
N VAL A 195 10.71 9.37 15.69
CA VAL A 195 11.16 10.77 15.63
C VAL A 195 10.40 11.57 16.70
N PRO A 196 11.08 12.44 17.47
CA PRO A 196 10.48 13.10 18.63
C PRO A 196 9.30 14.03 18.28
N ASP A 197 9.36 14.70 17.14
CA ASP A 197 8.33 15.63 16.70
C ASP A 197 8.32 15.80 15.18
N ARG A 198 7.24 16.44 14.67
CA ARG A 198 7.01 16.67 13.25
C ARG A 198 8.01 17.61 12.60
N GLU A 199 8.53 18.59 13.34
CA GLU A 199 9.51 19.56 12.84
C GLU A 199 10.85 18.87 12.58
N THR A 200 11.29 18.03 13.52
CA THR A 200 12.50 17.20 13.37
C THR A 200 12.35 16.25 12.16
N ALA A 201 11.19 15.61 11.99
CA ALA A 201 10.93 14.78 10.82
C ALA A 201 11.00 15.59 9.52
N ALA A 202 10.39 16.77 9.46
CA ALA A 202 10.39 17.66 8.31
C ALA A 202 11.78 18.20 7.93
N SER A 203 12.67 18.36 8.93
CA SER A 203 14.02 18.90 8.69
C SER A 203 14.87 18.03 7.76
N SER A 204 14.60 16.72 7.73
CA SER A 204 15.27 15.75 6.85
C SER A 204 14.70 15.70 5.43
N VAL A 205 13.54 16.35 5.18
CA VAL A 205 12.86 16.37 3.89
C VAL A 205 13.25 17.65 3.13
N PRO A 206 13.66 17.58 1.84
CA PRO A 206 13.97 18.78 1.06
C PRO A 206 12.82 19.79 0.99
N ALA A 207 11.57 19.31 0.90
CA ALA A 207 10.38 20.16 0.92
C ALA A 207 10.14 20.86 2.28
N ARG A 208 10.86 20.52 3.36
CA ARG A 208 10.74 21.09 4.71
C ARG A 208 9.37 20.89 5.36
N ILE A 209 8.61 19.93 4.87
CA ILE A 209 7.35 19.44 5.45
C ILE A 209 7.38 17.92 5.50
N THR A 210 6.56 17.32 6.34
CA THR A 210 6.24 15.90 6.26
C THR A 210 5.04 15.71 5.35
N GLY A 211 4.96 14.58 4.65
CA GLY A 211 3.75 14.18 3.94
C GLY A 211 2.59 13.96 4.92
N ASP A 212 1.37 14.09 4.42
CA ASP A 212 0.14 13.77 5.12
C ASP A 212 -0.47 12.47 4.57
N ALA A 213 -1.17 11.71 5.41
CA ALA A 213 -1.76 10.44 5.01
C ALA A 213 -2.91 10.60 4.01
N ASP A 214 -3.70 11.67 4.15
CA ASP A 214 -4.84 11.91 3.26
C ASP A 214 -4.35 12.37 1.87
N ASP A 215 -3.31 13.21 1.78
CA ASP A 215 -2.67 13.59 0.51
C ASP A 215 -2.03 12.38 -0.19
N PHE A 216 -1.38 11.50 0.59
CA PHE A 216 -0.86 10.24 0.06
C PHE A 216 -1.99 9.36 -0.50
N GLY A 217 -3.10 9.27 0.22
CA GLY A 217 -4.29 8.53 -0.20
C GLY A 217 -4.85 9.04 -1.53
N ALA A 218 -4.88 10.35 -1.74
CA ALA A 218 -5.31 10.95 -3.01
C ALA A 218 -4.43 10.53 -4.19
N ALA A 219 -3.10 10.45 -3.99
CA ALA A 219 -2.19 9.96 -5.02
C ALA A 219 -2.40 8.47 -5.34
N VAL A 220 -2.69 7.63 -4.33
CA VAL A 220 -3.05 6.21 -4.53
C VAL A 220 -4.37 6.09 -5.27
N ALA A 221 -5.40 6.87 -4.91
CA ALA A 221 -6.69 6.88 -5.61
C ALA A 221 -6.53 7.28 -7.08
N PHE A 222 -5.66 8.26 -7.39
CA PHE A 222 -5.31 8.61 -8.77
C PHE A 222 -4.69 7.42 -9.52
N LEU A 223 -3.74 6.69 -8.94
CA LEU A 223 -3.14 5.50 -9.58
C LEU A 223 -4.17 4.37 -9.81
N CYS A 224 -5.27 4.37 -9.06
CA CYS A 224 -6.39 3.43 -9.21
C CYS A 224 -7.50 3.94 -10.15
N SER A 225 -7.36 5.11 -10.75
CA SER A 225 -8.39 5.78 -11.56
C SER A 225 -8.47 5.27 -13.01
N GLU A 226 -9.52 5.70 -13.73
CA GLU A 226 -9.60 5.53 -15.18
C GLU A 226 -8.54 6.36 -15.93
N GLN A 227 -8.16 7.53 -15.40
CA GLN A 227 -7.16 8.40 -15.99
C GLN A 227 -5.77 7.77 -15.96
N ALA A 228 -5.50 6.90 -14.97
CA ALA A 228 -4.22 6.20 -14.82
C ALA A 228 -4.12 4.91 -15.67
N LYS A 229 -5.06 4.60 -16.56
CA LYS A 229 -5.08 3.35 -17.34
C LYS A 229 -3.84 3.11 -18.22
N PHE A 230 -3.07 4.16 -18.53
CA PHE A 230 -1.82 4.07 -19.28
C PHE A 230 -0.58 4.17 -18.39
N ILE A 231 -0.77 4.16 -17.05
CA ILE A 231 0.30 4.15 -16.04
C ILE A 231 0.37 2.74 -15.45
N THR A 232 1.40 1.98 -15.79
CA THR A 232 1.61 0.63 -15.25
C THR A 232 3.10 0.31 -15.12
N GLY A 233 3.47 -0.45 -14.10
CA GLY A 233 4.86 -0.82 -13.81
C GLY A 233 5.69 0.34 -13.28
N THR A 234 5.08 1.41 -12.76
CA THR A 234 5.77 2.54 -12.17
C THR A 234 5.80 2.48 -10.64
N GLY A 235 6.82 3.10 -10.06
CA GLY A 235 6.88 3.42 -8.64
C GLY A 235 6.82 4.95 -8.49
N LEU A 236 5.67 5.48 -8.07
CA LEU A 236 5.48 6.90 -7.84
C LEU A 236 6.07 7.30 -6.49
N LEU A 237 7.14 8.10 -6.51
CA LEU A 237 7.68 8.72 -5.31
C LEU A 237 6.71 9.80 -4.78
N ILE A 238 6.40 9.71 -3.50
CA ILE A 238 5.60 10.69 -2.75
C ILE A 238 6.41 11.01 -1.49
N ASP A 239 7.48 11.79 -1.65
CA ASP A 239 8.57 11.85 -0.67
C ASP A 239 9.10 13.25 -0.37
N GLY A 240 8.53 14.30 -0.96
CA GLY A 240 9.01 15.67 -0.76
C GLY A 240 10.45 15.89 -1.28
N GLY A 241 10.91 15.07 -2.21
CA GLY A 241 12.25 15.15 -2.82
C GLY A 241 13.33 14.42 -2.02
N GLN A 242 12.99 13.48 -1.12
CA GLN A 242 13.98 12.75 -0.31
C GLN A 242 14.87 11.82 -1.14
N ALA A 243 14.33 11.18 -2.17
CA ALA A 243 15.16 10.39 -3.09
C ALA A 243 16.03 11.32 -3.93
N SER A 244 17.34 11.06 -3.95
CA SER A 244 18.32 11.91 -4.64
C SER A 244 18.79 11.36 -5.99
N GLY A 245 18.32 10.15 -6.36
CA GLY A 245 18.68 9.52 -7.64
C GLY A 245 18.04 10.22 -8.83
N LEU A 246 18.81 10.35 -9.93
CA LEU A 246 18.30 10.91 -11.18
C LEU A 246 17.46 9.90 -11.97
N LEU A 247 17.80 8.62 -11.85
CA LEU A 247 17.11 7.53 -12.56
C LEU A 247 16.24 6.77 -11.59
N ASP A 248 14.95 6.69 -11.92
CA ASP A 248 13.93 5.95 -11.18
C ASP A 248 13.75 4.51 -11.68
#